data_b609ad3898a526c8ab2956f11c8e81c3
#
_entry.id   b609ad3898a526c8ab2956f11c8e81c3
#
_cell.length_a   1.000
_cell.length_b   1.000
_cell.length_c   1.000
_cell.angle_alpha   90.00
_cell.angle_beta   90.00
_cell.angle_gamma   90.00
#
_symmetry.space_group_name_H-M   'P 1'
#
loop_
_entity.id
_entity.type
_entity.pdbx_description
1 polymer ?
#
loop_
_entity_poly.entity_id
_entity_poly.type
_entity_poly.pdbx_seq_one_letter_code
_entity_poly.pdbx_strand_id
1 'polypeptide(L)'
;MKSILFSLTLVFTALACFAQDYYGNNRKQWLQKAEQYKPKLIITEKKPLKVVDIVPDTQSFQKYKAVDVSPIDSLYSMPFRLKKEITIDFGEHLTGYFSFSVRSTGLAADGPLRFKLTFGEVPSEVAVPFDSYKEGLSRAWLQDEVVSVMYVPQTVTLSRRLAFRYVKIELLGSSPYYDFNIHDMKCMAQTSAKNIPEELPQAVDPMIRKIDRVGLNTLKECMQTVYEDGPKRDQRLWIGDLYLEALGNNYSYKQHDLTKRCLYLLAGLSDLNGYLLATVIENPVPRAQDKQFLYEYALLYNVTLKDYLEATGDMETVKDLWPVAKKQLDIVRTNVKADGLMDFEKVKKDWWVFFDWKEDLYKEAPLQGVSIFALKESYKLAQLLGKEKEVADLPALTNKMIKAARKNLYNRKTGLFVGTGDKQISYASQIWMILSGVASKAEGKKALSALDTTQNVCYPGTPYM
;
A
#
# COMPACT_ATOMS: atom_id res chain seq x y z
N MET A 1 -40.35 64.49 -35.27
CA MET A 1 -40.41 63.04 -35.20
C MET A 1 -39.24 62.56 -34.38
N LYS A 2 -39.46 62.19 -33.10
CA LYS A 2 -38.44 61.70 -32.20
C LYS A 2 -38.53 60.18 -32.14
N SER A 3 -37.50 59.46 -32.61
CA SER A 3 -37.37 58.02 -32.52
C SER A 3 -36.82 57.63 -31.10
N ILE A 4 -37.60 56.88 -30.36
CA ILE A 4 -37.18 56.34 -29.07
C ILE A 4 -36.58 54.96 -29.35
N LEU A 5 -35.26 54.82 -29.07
CA LEU A 5 -34.54 53.55 -29.11
C LEU A 5 -34.73 52.86 -27.76
N PHE A 6 -35.40 51.70 -27.74
CA PHE A 6 -35.48 50.83 -26.57
C PHE A 6 -34.31 49.88 -26.57
N SER A 7 -33.35 50.09 -25.67
CA SER A 7 -32.27 49.13 -25.41
C SER A 7 -32.77 48.05 -24.47
N LEU A 8 -32.92 46.85 -24.97
CA LEU A 8 -33.21 45.65 -24.19
C LEU A 8 -31.89 45.07 -23.66
N THR A 9 -31.59 45.31 -22.39
CA THR A 9 -30.42 44.72 -21.72
C THR A 9 -30.81 43.33 -21.22
N LEU A 10 -30.36 42.27 -21.93
CA LEU A 10 -30.49 40.89 -21.49
C LEU A 10 -29.47 40.64 -20.38
N VAL A 11 -29.93 40.53 -19.14
CA VAL A 11 -29.12 40.06 -18.02
C VAL A 11 -29.06 38.54 -18.07
N PHE A 12 -27.96 37.99 -18.57
CA PHE A 12 -27.63 36.57 -18.41
C PHE A 12 -27.17 36.34 -16.96
N THR A 13 -28.08 35.92 -16.10
CA THR A 13 -27.70 35.29 -14.83
C THR A 13 -27.18 33.89 -15.13
N ALA A 14 -25.85 33.74 -15.21
CA ALA A 14 -25.21 32.45 -15.16
C ALA A 14 -25.49 31.82 -13.79
N LEU A 15 -26.46 30.95 -13.71
CA LEU A 15 -26.61 30.02 -12.58
C LEU A 15 -25.39 29.11 -12.60
N ALA A 16 -24.36 29.48 -11.84
CA ALA A 16 -23.31 28.56 -11.49
C ALA A 16 -23.97 27.45 -10.64
N CYS A 17 -24.27 26.32 -11.27
CA CYS A 17 -24.70 25.12 -10.58
C CYS A 17 -23.47 24.61 -9.82
N PHE A 18 -23.22 25.12 -8.61
CA PHE A 18 -22.28 24.49 -7.69
C PHE A 18 -22.83 23.11 -7.39
N ALA A 19 -22.14 22.06 -7.83
CA ALA A 19 -22.45 20.71 -7.43
C ALA A 19 -22.50 20.69 -5.89
N GLN A 20 -23.68 20.40 -5.32
CA GLN A 20 -23.83 20.36 -3.88
C GLN A 20 -23.00 19.19 -3.35
N ASP A 21 -22.08 19.46 -2.42
CA ASP A 21 -21.27 18.42 -1.78
C ASP A 21 -22.21 17.43 -1.06
N TYR A 22 -22.11 16.16 -1.43
CA TYR A 22 -22.96 15.08 -0.92
C TYR A 22 -22.94 14.97 0.61
N TYR A 23 -21.76 15.18 1.23
CA TYR A 23 -21.59 15.09 2.70
C TYR A 23 -21.61 16.46 3.40
N GLY A 24 -21.48 17.55 2.66
CA GLY A 24 -21.52 18.90 3.22
C GLY A 24 -20.53 19.11 4.38
N ASN A 25 -21.04 19.60 5.50
CA ASN A 25 -20.22 19.90 6.69
C ASN A 25 -19.53 18.69 7.33
N ASN A 26 -20.02 17.48 7.09
CA ASN A 26 -19.42 16.27 7.68
C ASN A 26 -17.96 16.09 7.24
N ARG A 27 -17.60 16.46 5.99
CA ARG A 27 -16.22 16.38 5.51
C ARG A 27 -15.24 17.09 6.45
N LYS A 28 -15.54 18.34 6.79
CA LYS A 28 -14.69 19.14 7.67
C LYS A 28 -14.54 18.47 9.04
N GLN A 29 -15.62 17.95 9.59
CA GLN A 29 -15.61 17.24 10.86
C GLN A 29 -14.78 15.97 10.81
N TRP A 30 -14.91 15.18 9.72
CA TRP A 30 -14.12 13.97 9.52
C TRP A 30 -12.63 14.25 9.37
N LEU A 31 -12.25 15.31 8.64
CA LEU A 31 -10.85 15.73 8.54
C LEU A 31 -10.29 16.21 9.89
N GLN A 32 -11.09 16.90 10.71
CA GLN A 32 -10.70 17.28 12.06
C GLN A 32 -10.48 16.04 12.95
N LYS A 33 -11.39 15.06 12.89
CA LYS A 33 -11.22 13.77 13.59
C LYS A 33 -9.98 13.02 13.10
N ALA A 34 -9.75 12.97 11.79
CA ALA A 34 -8.54 12.36 11.24
C ALA A 34 -7.26 13.01 11.78
N GLU A 35 -7.22 14.32 11.91
CA GLU A 35 -6.05 15.02 12.47
C GLU A 35 -5.92 14.76 13.98
N GLN A 36 -7.02 14.67 14.72
CA GLN A 36 -7.01 14.33 16.15
C GLN A 36 -6.40 12.95 16.42
N TYR A 37 -6.60 11.97 15.52
CA TYR A 37 -6.07 10.61 15.64
C TYR A 37 -4.72 10.42 14.93
N LYS A 38 -4.07 11.49 14.47
CA LYS A 38 -2.74 11.42 13.87
C LYS A 38 -1.72 10.92 14.89
N PRO A 39 -1.08 9.77 14.65
CA PRO A 39 -0.15 9.21 15.61
C PRO A 39 1.15 10.02 15.66
N LYS A 40 1.76 10.05 16.84
CA LYS A 40 3.16 10.46 16.97
C LYS A 40 4.04 9.29 16.56
N LEU A 41 5.00 9.56 15.68
CA LEU A 41 5.96 8.56 15.27
C LEU A 41 6.97 8.29 16.40
N ILE A 42 7.27 7.02 16.61
CA ILE A 42 8.35 6.54 17.45
C ILE A 42 9.60 6.55 16.58
N ILE A 43 10.62 7.24 17.04
CA ILE A 43 11.91 7.31 16.35
C ILE A 43 12.93 6.53 17.17
N THR A 44 13.59 5.57 16.52
CA THR A 44 14.62 4.71 17.13
C THR A 44 15.92 4.82 16.37
N GLU A 45 17.02 5.11 17.05
CA GLU A 45 18.36 5.06 16.44
C GLU A 45 18.75 3.61 16.21
N LYS A 46 19.07 3.28 14.96
CA LYS A 46 19.59 1.98 14.52
C LYS A 46 20.96 2.15 13.90
N LYS A 47 21.90 1.29 14.28
CA LYS A 47 23.28 1.29 13.77
C LYS A 47 23.51 0.07 12.86
N PRO A 48 24.35 0.17 11.82
CA PRO A 48 24.73 -0.99 11.03
C PRO A 48 25.50 -1.98 11.90
N LEU A 49 25.36 -3.26 11.58
CA LEU A 49 26.03 -4.34 12.32
C LEU A 49 27.41 -4.67 11.74
N LYS A 50 27.54 -4.65 10.41
CA LYS A 50 28.70 -5.21 9.74
C LYS A 50 28.91 -4.64 8.34
N VAL A 51 30.13 -4.80 7.85
CA VAL A 51 30.51 -4.64 6.45
C VAL A 51 30.28 -5.97 5.74
N VAL A 52 29.72 -5.92 4.55
CA VAL A 52 29.46 -7.11 3.71
C VAL A 52 29.96 -6.91 2.29
N ASP A 53 30.29 -8.00 1.62
CA ASP A 53 30.45 -8.06 0.18
C ASP A 53 29.18 -8.65 -0.45
N ILE A 54 28.75 -8.09 -1.58
CA ILE A 54 27.60 -8.62 -2.33
C ILE A 54 28.15 -9.44 -3.49
N VAL A 55 27.88 -10.73 -3.45
CA VAL A 55 28.40 -11.68 -4.45
C VAL A 55 27.27 -12.35 -5.22
N PRO A 56 27.51 -12.70 -6.51
CA PRO A 56 26.56 -13.51 -7.27
C PRO A 56 26.34 -14.86 -6.62
N ASP A 57 25.07 -15.30 -6.54
CA ASP A 57 24.70 -16.63 -6.05
C ASP A 57 23.38 -17.07 -6.70
N THR A 58 23.46 -18.01 -7.62
CA THR A 58 22.32 -18.49 -8.39
C THR A 58 21.21 -19.15 -7.57
N GLN A 59 21.50 -19.56 -6.33
CA GLN A 59 20.56 -20.19 -5.42
C GLN A 59 19.85 -19.17 -4.51
N SER A 60 20.38 -17.96 -4.42
CA SER A 60 19.78 -16.89 -3.61
C SER A 60 18.73 -16.11 -4.37
N PHE A 61 17.81 -15.45 -3.63
CA PHE A 61 16.81 -14.56 -4.19
C PHE A 61 17.48 -13.51 -5.08
N GLN A 62 16.95 -13.31 -6.27
CA GLN A 62 17.48 -12.40 -7.30
C GLN A 62 18.97 -12.63 -7.63
N LYS A 63 19.51 -13.84 -7.36
CA LYS A 63 20.86 -14.28 -7.73
C LYS A 63 22.02 -13.55 -7.06
N TYR A 64 21.79 -12.93 -5.91
CA TYR A 64 22.81 -12.27 -5.09
C TYR A 64 22.65 -12.61 -3.61
N LYS A 65 23.77 -12.66 -2.90
CA LYS A 65 23.81 -12.80 -1.44
C LYS A 65 24.85 -11.84 -0.82
N ALA A 66 24.61 -11.49 0.45
CA ALA A 66 25.58 -10.77 1.28
C ALA A 66 26.48 -11.76 2.01
N VAL A 67 27.78 -11.52 1.99
CA VAL A 67 28.82 -12.27 2.69
C VAL A 67 29.49 -11.37 3.69
N ASP A 68 29.59 -11.80 4.94
CA ASP A 68 30.20 -11.03 6.03
C ASP A 68 31.68 -10.81 5.79
N VAL A 69 32.14 -9.57 5.89
CA VAL A 69 33.56 -9.17 5.78
C VAL A 69 34.13 -8.85 7.15
N SER A 70 33.49 -7.95 7.89
CA SER A 70 33.99 -7.52 9.21
C SER A 70 32.86 -6.87 10.05
N PRO A 71 33.03 -6.80 11.39
CA PRO A 71 32.20 -5.94 12.21
C PRO A 71 32.30 -4.48 11.78
N ILE A 72 31.25 -3.68 12.02
CA ILE A 72 31.21 -2.27 11.58
C ILE A 72 32.30 -1.42 12.22
N ASP A 73 32.70 -1.69 13.46
CA ASP A 73 33.67 -0.91 14.19
C ASP A 73 35.07 -0.90 13.52
N SER A 74 35.40 -1.96 12.79
CA SER A 74 36.65 -2.02 12.02
C SER A 74 36.70 -0.98 10.91
N LEU A 75 35.55 -0.60 10.35
CA LEU A 75 35.45 0.43 9.32
C LEU A 75 35.75 1.83 9.89
N TYR A 76 35.32 2.11 11.11
CA TYR A 76 35.39 3.45 11.71
C TYR A 76 36.83 3.95 11.93
N SER A 77 37.79 3.04 12.02
CA SER A 77 39.22 3.36 12.13
C SER A 77 39.98 3.28 10.79
N MET A 78 39.34 2.79 9.73
CA MET A 78 39.99 2.52 8.45
C MET A 78 39.99 3.76 7.56
N PRO A 79 41.14 4.13 6.93
CA PRO A 79 41.17 5.11 5.87
C PRO A 79 40.33 4.67 4.67
N PHE A 80 39.39 5.53 4.25
CA PHE A 80 38.39 5.16 3.25
C PHE A 80 38.83 5.37 1.80
N ARG A 81 39.71 6.34 1.55
CA ARG A 81 40.10 6.74 0.19
C ARG A 81 40.58 5.55 -0.67
N LEU A 82 41.34 4.62 -0.06
CA LEU A 82 41.85 3.44 -0.74
C LEU A 82 40.79 2.35 -1.00
N LYS A 83 39.75 2.30 -0.19
CA LYS A 83 38.63 1.33 -0.34
C LYS A 83 37.76 1.63 -1.52
N LYS A 84 37.51 2.91 -1.81
CA LYS A 84 36.64 3.44 -2.86
C LYS A 84 35.16 3.11 -2.70
N GLU A 85 34.83 1.91 -2.24
CA GLU A 85 33.43 1.51 -1.98
C GLU A 85 33.34 0.53 -0.81
N ILE A 86 32.23 0.54 -0.13
CA ILE A 86 31.84 -0.44 0.89
C ILE A 86 30.33 -0.67 0.83
N THR A 87 29.90 -1.86 1.29
CA THR A 87 28.49 -2.13 1.58
C THR A 87 28.32 -2.48 3.05
N ILE A 88 27.36 -1.87 3.71
CA ILE A 88 27.03 -2.13 5.12
C ILE A 88 25.64 -2.78 5.23
N ASP A 89 25.49 -3.66 6.24
CA ASP A 89 24.25 -4.35 6.56
C ASP A 89 23.77 -3.92 7.95
N PHE A 90 22.53 -3.43 8.04
CA PHE A 90 21.87 -3.10 9.30
C PHE A 90 21.32 -4.34 10.04
N GLY A 91 21.30 -5.51 9.38
CA GLY A 91 20.79 -6.76 9.96
C GLY A 91 19.26 -6.90 9.90
N GLU A 92 18.55 -5.80 9.78
CA GLU A 92 17.09 -5.73 9.65
C GLU A 92 16.71 -4.68 8.61
N HIS A 93 15.50 -4.80 8.06
CA HIS A 93 14.93 -3.77 7.19
C HIS A 93 14.45 -2.58 8.05
N LEU A 94 14.67 -1.36 7.58
CA LEU A 94 14.40 -0.11 8.30
C LEU A 94 13.75 0.90 7.39
N THR A 95 12.82 1.68 7.95
CA THR A 95 12.24 2.86 7.30
C THR A 95 12.61 4.11 8.11
N GLY A 96 13.40 5.02 7.53
CA GLY A 96 13.87 6.19 8.28
C GLY A 96 14.85 7.09 7.52
N TYR A 97 15.55 7.91 8.27
CA TYR A 97 16.52 8.87 7.74
C TYR A 97 17.95 8.42 8.07
N PHE A 98 18.76 8.25 7.03
CA PHE A 98 20.15 7.82 7.16
C PHE A 98 21.06 9.01 7.40
N SER A 99 22.09 8.82 8.25
CA SER A 99 23.18 9.77 8.48
C SER A 99 24.51 9.06 8.70
N PHE A 100 25.58 9.76 8.40
CA PHE A 100 26.96 9.34 8.65
C PHE A 100 27.85 10.56 8.89
N SER A 101 28.96 10.36 9.59
CA SER A 101 29.96 11.39 9.85
C SER A 101 31.25 11.10 9.10
N VAL A 102 31.93 12.15 8.69
CA VAL A 102 33.26 12.08 8.04
C VAL A 102 34.26 12.92 8.81
N ARG A 103 35.45 12.39 9.04
CA ARG A 103 36.59 13.13 9.62
C ARG A 103 37.85 12.84 8.85
N SER A 104 38.73 13.82 8.77
CA SER A 104 40.08 13.67 8.20
C SER A 104 40.93 12.79 9.09
N THR A 105 41.80 11.99 8.47
CA THR A 105 42.87 11.23 9.16
C THR A 105 44.21 11.74 8.68
N GLY A 106 44.98 12.30 9.60
CA GLY A 106 46.29 12.91 9.29
C GLY A 106 46.19 14.39 8.93
N LEU A 107 46.41 14.75 7.66
CA LEU A 107 46.37 16.14 7.20
C LEU A 107 44.96 16.73 7.19
N ALA A 108 44.87 18.04 7.31
CA ALA A 108 43.60 18.76 7.16
C ALA A 108 43.03 18.58 5.73
N ALA A 109 41.72 18.51 5.62
CA ALA A 109 41.04 18.43 4.32
C ALA A 109 41.28 19.73 3.52
N ASP A 110 41.73 19.59 2.29
CA ASP A 110 41.99 20.68 1.34
C ASP A 110 41.00 20.75 0.19
N GLY A 111 40.02 19.84 0.17
CA GLY A 111 38.97 19.77 -0.85
C GLY A 111 37.76 18.94 -0.40
N PRO A 112 36.62 19.07 -1.11
CA PRO A 112 35.41 18.34 -0.78
C PRO A 112 35.52 16.85 -1.11
N LEU A 113 34.66 16.07 -0.46
CA LEU A 113 34.42 14.67 -0.80
C LEU A 113 33.06 14.55 -1.54
N ARG A 114 32.98 13.61 -2.45
CA ARG A 114 31.74 13.31 -3.16
C ARG A 114 31.46 11.81 -3.10
N PHE A 115 30.28 11.48 -2.59
CA PHE A 115 29.82 10.09 -2.44
C PHE A 115 28.56 9.83 -3.26
N LYS A 116 28.44 8.59 -3.76
CA LYS A 116 27.17 8.00 -4.16
C LYS A 116 26.78 7.00 -3.09
N LEU A 117 25.54 7.11 -2.63
CA LEU A 117 24.90 6.20 -1.67
C LEU A 117 23.80 5.45 -2.41
N THR A 118 23.83 4.12 -2.36
CA THR A 118 22.76 3.27 -2.93
C THR A 118 22.16 2.45 -1.82
N PHE A 119 20.83 2.53 -1.67
CA PHE A 119 20.08 1.86 -0.61
C PHE A 119 19.28 0.70 -1.20
N GLY A 120 19.36 -0.46 -0.57
CA GLY A 120 18.67 -1.67 -1.00
C GLY A 120 17.99 -2.41 0.14
N GLU A 121 16.83 -2.99 -0.15
CA GLU A 121 16.13 -3.90 0.77
C GLU A 121 16.73 -5.30 0.70
N VAL A 122 17.23 -5.67 -0.48
CA VAL A 122 17.85 -6.95 -0.78
C VAL A 122 19.22 -6.77 -1.44
N PRO A 123 20.13 -7.78 -1.40
CA PRO A 123 21.47 -7.68 -1.93
C PRO A 123 21.57 -7.26 -3.40
N SER A 124 20.65 -7.73 -4.25
CA SER A 124 20.63 -7.40 -5.68
C SER A 124 20.51 -5.89 -5.97
N GLU A 125 19.78 -5.15 -5.13
CA GLU A 125 19.54 -3.72 -5.35
C GLU A 125 20.79 -2.86 -5.12
N VAL A 126 21.74 -3.33 -4.34
CA VAL A 126 23.03 -2.65 -4.15
C VAL A 126 24.13 -3.21 -5.06
N ALA A 127 23.89 -4.38 -5.70
CA ALA A 127 24.80 -4.99 -6.66
C ALA A 127 24.60 -4.48 -8.09
N VAL A 128 23.33 -4.25 -8.49
CA VAL A 128 22.97 -3.88 -9.87
C VAL A 128 22.84 -2.36 -9.99
N PRO A 129 23.61 -1.71 -10.90
CA PRO A 129 23.49 -0.27 -11.12
C PRO A 129 22.08 0.14 -11.59
N PHE A 130 21.54 1.22 -11.00
CA PHE A 130 20.21 1.74 -11.36
C PHE A 130 20.16 2.42 -12.73
N ASP A 131 21.30 2.72 -13.34
CA ASP A 131 21.36 3.36 -14.66
C ASP A 131 20.81 2.48 -15.79
N SER A 132 20.75 1.17 -15.59
CA SER A 132 20.16 0.20 -16.50
C SER A 132 18.62 0.09 -16.37
N TYR A 133 18.01 0.74 -15.39
CA TYR A 133 16.57 0.65 -15.16
C TYR A 133 15.77 1.31 -16.29
N LYS A 134 14.86 0.53 -16.89
CA LYS A 134 14.00 0.95 -18.03
C LYS A 134 12.52 0.56 -17.84
N GLU A 135 12.15 0.18 -16.62
CA GLU A 135 10.79 -0.24 -16.32
C GLU A 135 9.80 0.93 -16.27
N GLY A 136 8.49 0.63 -16.22
CA GLY A 136 7.42 1.63 -16.31
C GLY A 136 7.27 2.59 -15.13
N LEU A 137 7.91 2.32 -13.99
CA LEU A 137 7.87 3.22 -12.83
C LEU A 137 8.93 4.33 -12.94
N SER A 138 8.69 5.45 -12.27
CA SER A 138 9.67 6.55 -12.25
C SER A 138 11.00 6.11 -11.61
N ARG A 139 12.11 6.40 -12.30
CA ARG A 139 13.48 6.21 -11.79
C ARG A 139 13.71 6.90 -10.44
N ALA A 140 12.96 7.98 -10.17
CA ALA A 140 13.06 8.73 -8.91
C ALA A 140 12.67 7.93 -7.67
N TRP A 141 11.96 6.81 -7.83
CA TRP A 141 11.66 5.89 -6.71
C TRP A 141 12.84 5.01 -6.31
N LEU A 142 13.83 4.81 -7.19
CA LEU A 142 15.04 4.11 -6.80
C LEU A 142 15.82 4.94 -5.79
N GLN A 143 16.38 4.27 -4.79
CA GLN A 143 16.94 4.91 -3.62
C GLN A 143 18.46 5.05 -3.76
N ASP A 144 18.90 6.00 -4.56
CA ASP A 144 20.30 6.44 -4.58
C ASP A 144 20.41 7.96 -4.42
N GLU A 145 21.47 8.40 -3.77
CA GLU A 145 21.73 9.81 -3.48
C GLU A 145 23.20 10.14 -3.78
N VAL A 146 23.45 11.30 -4.37
CA VAL A 146 24.80 11.83 -4.54
C VAL A 146 24.96 13.01 -3.59
N VAL A 147 25.91 12.89 -2.66
CA VAL A 147 26.18 13.91 -1.65
C VAL A 147 27.59 14.48 -1.78
N SER A 148 27.71 15.78 -1.58
CA SER A 148 28.99 16.47 -1.50
C SER A 148 29.23 16.91 -0.06
N VAL A 149 30.37 16.49 0.53
CA VAL A 149 30.82 16.90 1.86
C VAL A 149 31.82 18.02 1.65
N MET A 150 31.37 19.26 1.83
CA MET A 150 32.16 20.45 1.52
C MET A 150 33.25 20.74 2.56
N TYR A 151 32.97 20.40 3.80
CA TYR A 151 33.89 20.62 4.92
C TYR A 151 34.04 19.33 5.73
N VAL A 152 35.23 19.10 6.24
CA VAL A 152 35.56 17.95 7.07
C VAL A 152 36.22 18.47 8.36
N PRO A 153 35.73 18.10 9.57
CA PRO A 153 34.69 17.09 9.84
C PRO A 153 33.27 17.58 9.58
N GLN A 154 32.39 16.66 9.15
CA GLN A 154 30.96 16.95 8.92
C GLN A 154 30.12 15.69 9.15
N THR A 155 28.91 15.89 9.70
CA THR A 155 27.84 14.89 9.68
C THR A 155 26.88 15.19 8.55
N VAL A 156 26.62 14.22 7.70
CA VAL A 156 25.66 14.28 6.60
C VAL A 156 24.39 13.56 7.03
N THR A 157 23.25 14.21 6.93
CA THR A 157 21.94 13.60 7.11
C THR A 157 21.15 13.75 5.83
N LEU A 158 20.61 12.64 5.31
CA LEU A 158 19.78 12.67 4.11
C LEU A 158 18.40 13.20 4.47
N SER A 159 17.84 14.07 3.61
CA SER A 159 16.52 14.65 3.79
C SER A 159 15.38 13.73 3.34
N ARG A 160 15.69 12.72 2.50
CA ARG A 160 14.73 11.73 2.01
C ARG A 160 14.58 10.61 3.05
N ARG A 161 13.33 10.27 3.41
CA ARG A 161 13.03 9.03 4.13
C ARG A 161 13.24 7.85 3.18
N LEU A 162 13.95 6.84 3.65
CA LEU A 162 14.38 5.67 2.88
C LEU A 162 13.89 4.39 3.56
N ALA A 163 13.68 3.34 2.76
CA ALA A 163 13.37 2.00 3.22
C ALA A 163 14.44 1.03 2.71
N PHE A 164 15.23 0.46 3.62
CA PHE A 164 16.43 -0.28 3.25
C PHE A 164 16.93 -1.19 4.38
N ARG A 165 17.76 -2.15 4.02
CA ARG A 165 18.60 -2.92 4.92
C ARG A 165 20.08 -2.71 4.63
N TYR A 166 20.44 -2.57 3.34
CA TYR A 166 21.81 -2.43 2.87
C TYR A 166 22.07 -1.01 2.38
N VAL A 167 23.28 -0.51 2.62
CA VAL A 167 23.76 0.76 2.07
C VAL A 167 25.10 0.55 1.43
N LYS A 168 25.21 0.77 0.12
CA LYS A 168 26.48 0.85 -0.59
C LYS A 168 26.94 2.31 -0.64
N ILE A 169 28.17 2.56 -0.22
CA ILE A 169 28.81 3.88 -0.20
C ILE A 169 29.98 3.85 -1.18
N GLU A 170 29.92 4.67 -2.22
CA GLU A 170 30.93 4.78 -3.27
C GLU A 170 31.56 6.17 -3.24
N LEU A 171 32.91 6.24 -3.21
CA LEU A 171 33.66 7.48 -3.31
C LEU A 171 33.77 7.89 -4.77
N LEU A 172 33.10 8.96 -5.18
CA LEU A 172 33.16 9.50 -6.53
C LEU A 172 34.32 10.48 -6.73
N GLY A 173 34.77 11.14 -5.66
CA GLY A 173 35.86 12.09 -5.73
C GLY A 173 36.36 12.54 -4.36
N SER A 174 37.67 12.76 -4.29
CA SER A 174 38.39 13.29 -3.11
C SER A 174 39.69 13.95 -3.55
N SER A 175 40.29 14.73 -2.65
CA SER A 175 41.67 15.20 -2.82
C SER A 175 42.66 14.04 -2.62
N PRO A 176 43.81 14.04 -3.34
CA PRO A 176 44.89 13.09 -3.10
C PRO A 176 45.76 13.39 -1.85
N TYR A 177 45.61 14.60 -1.27
CA TYR A 177 46.51 15.10 -0.23
C TYR A 177 46.11 14.73 1.19
N TYR A 178 44.87 14.29 1.41
CA TYR A 178 44.42 13.82 2.73
C TYR A 178 43.63 12.51 2.62
N ASP A 179 43.54 11.80 3.75
CA ASP A 179 42.66 10.65 3.89
C ASP A 179 41.57 10.96 4.92
N PHE A 180 40.57 10.13 4.96
CA PHE A 180 39.41 10.30 5.85
C PHE A 180 38.82 8.96 6.24
N ASN A 181 38.08 8.93 7.31
CA ASN A 181 37.22 7.80 7.64
C ASN A 181 35.76 8.22 7.75
N ILE A 182 34.88 7.24 7.56
CA ILE A 182 33.44 7.34 7.75
C ILE A 182 33.12 6.66 9.06
N HIS A 183 32.31 7.32 9.91
CA HIS A 183 31.93 6.80 11.22
C HIS A 183 30.51 7.25 11.61
N ASP A 184 30.00 6.81 12.77
CA ASP A 184 28.70 7.17 13.33
C ASP A 184 27.53 7.01 12.33
N MET A 185 27.60 5.93 11.53
CA MET A 185 26.52 5.62 10.60
C MET A 185 25.29 5.15 11.37
N LYS A 186 24.14 5.72 11.04
CA LYS A 186 22.88 5.38 11.68
C LYS A 186 21.66 5.68 10.82
N CYS A 187 20.58 4.99 11.14
CA CYS A 187 19.24 5.28 10.65
C CYS A 187 18.36 5.71 11.82
N MET A 188 17.71 6.85 11.70
CA MET A 188 16.60 7.25 12.60
C MET A 188 15.34 6.60 12.08
N ALA A 189 15.13 5.32 12.46
CA ALA A 189 14.00 4.51 12.02
C ALA A 189 12.71 4.99 12.69
N GLN A 190 11.61 5.02 11.92
CA GLN A 190 10.34 5.55 12.41
C GLN A 190 9.16 4.63 12.12
N THR A 191 8.19 4.62 13.04
CA THR A 191 6.91 3.92 12.93
C THR A 191 5.91 4.50 13.91
N SER A 192 4.61 4.30 13.66
CA SER A 192 3.57 4.59 14.67
C SER A 192 3.23 3.39 15.56
N ALA A 193 3.72 2.19 15.25
CA ALA A 193 3.43 0.98 16.01
C ALA A 193 4.04 1.04 17.42
N LYS A 194 3.19 1.15 18.45
CA LYS A 194 3.60 1.26 19.86
C LYS A 194 3.72 -0.08 20.54
N ASN A 195 2.86 -1.02 20.18
CA ASN A 195 2.79 -2.31 20.81
C ASN A 195 3.78 -3.29 20.17
N ILE A 196 4.16 -4.30 20.93
CA ILE A 196 4.96 -5.43 20.44
C ILE A 196 3.99 -6.60 20.29
N PRO A 197 3.81 -7.15 19.09
CA PRO A 197 2.96 -8.32 18.88
C PRO A 197 3.49 -9.54 19.62
N GLU A 198 2.59 -10.42 20.04
CA GLU A 198 2.96 -11.72 20.58
C GLU A 198 3.62 -12.58 19.51
N GLU A 199 4.73 -13.23 19.85
CA GLU A 199 5.37 -14.19 18.97
C GLU A 199 4.55 -15.47 18.87
N LEU A 200 4.56 -16.11 17.69
CA LEU A 200 3.98 -17.42 17.54
C LEU A 200 4.65 -18.44 18.47
N PRO A 201 3.87 -19.39 19.04
CA PRO A 201 4.39 -20.41 19.96
C PRO A 201 5.58 -21.19 19.36
N GLN A 202 6.52 -21.60 20.19
CA GLN A 202 7.70 -22.37 19.76
C GLN A 202 7.35 -23.71 19.08
N ALA A 203 6.17 -24.25 19.35
CA ALA A 203 5.66 -25.47 18.69
C ALA A 203 5.27 -25.29 17.23
N VAL A 204 5.14 -24.02 16.74
CA VAL A 204 4.86 -23.72 15.33
C VAL A 204 6.14 -23.91 14.52
N ASP A 205 5.99 -24.40 13.29
CA ASP A 205 7.10 -24.59 12.35
C ASP A 205 8.02 -23.36 12.29
N PRO A 206 9.35 -23.53 12.38
CA PRO A 206 10.31 -22.42 12.37
C PRO A 206 10.21 -21.52 11.14
N MET A 207 9.86 -22.07 9.97
CA MET A 207 9.68 -21.29 8.75
C MET A 207 8.45 -20.41 8.84
N ILE A 208 7.33 -20.93 9.35
CA ILE A 208 6.11 -20.14 9.57
C ILE A 208 6.36 -19.01 10.57
N ARG A 209 7.07 -19.27 11.68
CA ARG A 209 7.46 -18.22 12.63
C ARG A 209 8.35 -17.15 12.00
N LYS A 210 9.24 -17.55 11.07
CA LYS A 210 10.08 -16.60 10.33
C LYS A 210 9.25 -15.75 9.37
N ILE A 211 8.32 -16.34 8.64
CA ILE A 211 7.40 -15.63 7.73
C ILE A 211 6.55 -14.63 8.53
N ASP A 212 5.96 -15.06 9.64
CA ASP A 212 5.17 -14.21 10.54
C ASP A 212 5.97 -13.00 11.02
N ARG A 213 7.18 -13.21 11.51
CA ARG A 213 8.07 -12.11 11.96
C ARG A 213 8.39 -11.12 10.85
N VAL A 214 8.65 -11.60 9.64
CA VAL A 214 8.90 -10.73 8.49
C VAL A 214 7.64 -9.94 8.13
N GLY A 215 6.47 -10.60 8.12
CA GLY A 215 5.18 -9.95 7.88
C GLY A 215 4.86 -8.87 8.91
N LEU A 216 5.06 -9.17 10.20
CA LEU A 216 4.89 -8.21 11.29
C LEU A 216 5.83 -7.01 11.14
N ASN A 217 7.10 -7.25 10.82
CA ASN A 217 8.05 -6.14 10.61
C ASN A 217 7.66 -5.28 9.40
N THR A 218 7.23 -5.89 8.30
CA THR A 218 6.73 -5.18 7.12
C THR A 218 5.54 -4.30 7.49
N LEU A 219 4.53 -4.84 8.16
CA LEU A 219 3.38 -4.07 8.62
C LEU A 219 3.79 -2.90 9.53
N LYS A 220 4.69 -3.15 10.50
CA LYS A 220 5.22 -2.10 11.38
C LYS A 220 5.82 -0.92 10.61
N GLU A 221 6.53 -1.19 9.53
CA GLU A 221 7.18 -0.16 8.74
C GLU A 221 6.22 0.58 7.81
N CYS A 222 5.14 -0.06 7.39
CA CYS A 222 4.03 0.57 6.69
C CYS A 222 3.15 1.43 7.63
N MET A 223 3.18 1.17 8.96
CA MET A 223 2.45 1.96 9.96
C MET A 223 3.18 3.27 10.25
N GLN A 224 2.89 4.30 9.47
CA GLN A 224 3.42 5.67 9.60
C GLN A 224 2.34 6.60 10.16
N THR A 225 2.19 7.82 9.65
CA THR A 225 1.04 8.69 10.02
C THR A 225 -0.27 8.22 9.41
N VAL A 226 -0.19 7.40 8.37
CA VAL A 226 -1.23 6.54 7.79
C VAL A 226 -0.66 5.15 7.60
N TYR A 227 -1.46 4.19 7.18
CA TYR A 227 -0.91 2.99 6.55
C TYR A 227 -0.40 3.36 5.16
N GLU A 228 0.83 3.00 4.87
CA GLU A 228 1.46 3.24 3.57
C GLU A 228 1.55 1.92 2.80
N ASP A 229 1.09 1.91 1.56
CA ASP A 229 1.21 0.77 0.64
C ASP A 229 2.64 0.25 0.48
N GLY A 230 3.61 1.12 0.70
CA GLY A 230 5.02 0.78 0.76
C GLY A 230 5.89 1.97 1.15
N PRO A 231 6.72 1.84 2.21
CA PRO A 231 7.56 2.94 2.69
C PRO A 231 8.70 3.31 1.74
N LYS A 232 9.04 2.43 0.79
CA LYS A 232 10.02 2.68 -0.26
C LYS A 232 9.43 3.45 -1.43
N ARG A 233 8.23 3.07 -1.87
CA ARG A 233 7.56 3.60 -3.05
C ARG A 233 6.09 3.87 -2.75
N ASP A 234 5.55 4.86 -3.40
CA ASP A 234 4.28 5.55 -3.26
C ASP A 234 4.12 6.26 -1.92
N GLN A 235 4.37 5.63 -0.78
CA GLN A 235 4.24 6.23 0.57
C GLN A 235 2.86 6.86 0.77
N ARG A 236 1.80 6.16 0.35
CA ARG A 236 0.43 6.66 0.29
C ARG A 236 -0.52 5.72 1.00
N LEU A 237 -1.61 6.29 1.47
CA LEU A 237 -2.74 5.49 1.94
C LEU A 237 -3.57 5.04 0.74
N TRP A 238 -3.56 3.75 0.43
CA TRP A 238 -4.44 3.11 -0.54
C TRP A 238 -5.51 2.28 0.18
N ILE A 239 -6.78 2.32 -0.30
CA ILE A 239 -7.88 1.63 0.40
C ILE A 239 -7.72 0.11 0.39
N GLY A 240 -7.24 -0.47 -0.72
CA GLY A 240 -7.03 -1.92 -0.80
C GLY A 240 -5.95 -2.42 0.14
N ASP A 241 -4.85 -1.66 0.25
CA ASP A 241 -3.76 -1.93 1.17
C ASP A 241 -4.22 -1.75 2.63
N LEU A 242 -4.93 -0.66 2.91
CA LEU A 242 -5.56 -0.43 4.22
C LEU A 242 -6.40 -1.63 4.69
N TYR A 243 -7.16 -2.28 3.81
CA TYR A 243 -7.97 -3.43 4.17
C TYR A 243 -7.11 -4.56 4.76
N LEU A 244 -6.01 -4.90 4.12
CA LEU A 244 -5.11 -5.96 4.57
C LEU A 244 -4.28 -5.54 5.78
N GLU A 245 -3.75 -4.32 5.79
CA GLU A 245 -2.93 -3.78 6.86
C GLU A 245 -3.73 -3.61 8.16
N ALA A 246 -4.96 -3.07 8.06
CA ALA A 246 -5.85 -2.95 9.22
C ALA A 246 -6.25 -4.33 9.78
N LEU A 247 -6.50 -5.30 8.90
CA LEU A 247 -6.79 -6.68 9.31
C LEU A 247 -5.58 -7.29 10.04
N GLY A 248 -4.38 -7.18 9.47
CA GLY A 248 -3.15 -7.61 10.12
C GLY A 248 -2.91 -6.91 11.46
N ASN A 249 -3.14 -5.59 11.52
CA ASN A 249 -3.01 -4.81 12.75
C ASN A 249 -4.01 -5.25 13.83
N ASN A 250 -5.25 -5.64 13.48
CA ASN A 250 -6.26 -6.11 14.45
C ASN A 250 -5.78 -7.35 15.23
N TYR A 251 -5.00 -8.21 14.60
CA TYR A 251 -4.46 -9.44 15.20
C TYR A 251 -3.06 -9.29 15.80
N SER A 252 -2.36 -8.18 15.50
CA SER A 252 -0.96 -7.99 15.91
C SER A 252 -0.75 -6.76 16.79
N TYR A 253 -0.49 -5.60 16.21
CA TYR A 253 -0.15 -4.36 16.94
C TYR A 253 -1.32 -3.73 17.68
N LYS A 254 -2.57 -3.97 17.23
CA LYS A 254 -3.81 -3.44 17.83
C LYS A 254 -3.79 -1.91 17.97
N GLN A 255 -3.14 -1.24 17.02
CA GLN A 255 -3.04 0.23 16.95
C GLN A 255 -4.25 0.80 16.19
N HIS A 256 -5.44 0.68 16.79
CA HIS A 256 -6.72 0.98 16.11
C HIS A 256 -6.93 2.45 15.78
N ASP A 257 -6.27 3.38 16.50
CA ASP A 257 -6.33 4.81 16.19
C ASP A 257 -5.80 5.12 14.79
N LEU A 258 -4.80 4.38 14.30
CA LEU A 258 -4.27 4.53 12.96
C LEU A 258 -5.34 4.14 11.91
N THR A 259 -6.03 3.02 12.10
CA THR A 259 -7.14 2.59 11.25
C THR A 259 -8.26 3.62 11.24
N LYS A 260 -8.64 4.10 12.44
CA LYS A 260 -9.66 5.15 12.60
C LYS A 260 -9.31 6.42 11.84
N ARG A 261 -8.08 6.89 11.96
CA ARG A 261 -7.57 8.03 11.20
C ARG A 261 -7.71 7.82 9.69
N CYS A 262 -7.25 6.69 9.18
CA CYS A 262 -7.29 6.39 7.74
C CYS A 262 -8.72 6.35 7.21
N LEU A 263 -9.66 5.74 7.94
CA LEU A 263 -11.07 5.72 7.58
C LEU A 263 -11.68 7.14 7.52
N TYR A 264 -11.37 8.01 8.48
CA TYR A 264 -11.82 9.40 8.47
C TYR A 264 -11.18 10.24 7.36
N LEU A 265 -9.88 10.04 7.06
CA LEU A 265 -9.21 10.74 5.95
C LEU A 265 -9.86 10.41 4.62
N LEU A 266 -10.10 9.14 4.33
CA LEU A 266 -10.75 8.69 3.11
C LEU A 266 -12.17 9.26 2.99
N ALA A 267 -12.93 9.24 4.06
CA ALA A 267 -14.28 9.82 4.10
C ALA A 267 -14.25 11.34 3.83
N GLY A 268 -13.39 12.07 4.52
CA GLY A 268 -13.26 13.52 4.41
C GLY A 268 -12.73 13.99 3.06
N LEU A 269 -11.96 13.15 2.36
CA LEU A 269 -11.35 13.43 1.06
C LEU A 269 -12.06 12.73 -0.12
N SER A 270 -13.27 12.18 0.08
CA SER A 270 -14.08 11.62 -0.98
C SER A 270 -14.46 12.67 -2.05
N ASP A 271 -14.92 12.27 -3.23
CA ASP A 271 -15.37 13.20 -4.26
C ASP A 271 -16.64 13.96 -3.86
N LEU A 272 -17.03 14.97 -4.62
CA LEU A 272 -18.24 15.77 -4.32
C LEU A 272 -19.53 14.97 -4.46
N ASN A 273 -19.54 13.86 -5.20
CA ASN A 273 -20.69 12.97 -5.33
C ASN A 273 -20.77 11.91 -4.21
N GLY A 274 -19.80 11.91 -3.29
CA GLY A 274 -19.74 11.01 -2.14
C GLY A 274 -19.04 9.68 -2.42
N TYR A 275 -18.38 9.51 -3.55
CA TYR A 275 -17.58 8.32 -3.83
C TYR A 275 -16.15 8.45 -3.30
N LEU A 276 -15.61 7.35 -2.82
CA LEU A 276 -14.25 7.30 -2.30
C LEU A 276 -13.24 7.30 -3.45
N LEU A 277 -12.25 8.17 -3.33
CA LEU A 277 -11.05 8.14 -4.15
C LEU A 277 -10.08 7.09 -3.57
N ALA A 278 -9.41 6.36 -4.44
CA ALA A 278 -8.67 5.15 -4.06
C ALA A 278 -7.49 5.38 -3.14
N THR A 279 -6.91 6.60 -3.15
CA THR A 279 -5.66 6.89 -2.44
C THR A 279 -5.60 8.31 -1.91
N VAL A 280 -4.92 8.44 -0.77
CA VAL A 280 -4.58 9.71 -0.13
C VAL A 280 -3.06 9.87 -0.09
N ILE A 281 -2.59 11.02 -0.59
CA ILE A 281 -1.21 11.48 -0.47
C ILE A 281 -1.13 12.30 0.81
N GLU A 282 -0.41 11.80 1.83
CA GLU A 282 -0.36 12.40 3.16
C GLU A 282 0.39 13.74 3.21
N ASN A 283 1.48 13.86 2.48
CA ASN A 283 2.40 14.98 2.58
C ASN A 283 2.35 15.93 1.37
N PRO A 284 2.59 17.24 1.54
CA PRO A 284 2.78 17.94 2.83
C PRO A 284 1.46 18.16 3.61
N VAL A 285 0.33 18.06 2.93
CA VAL A 285 -1.03 18.14 3.48
C VAL A 285 -1.86 17.00 2.87
N PRO A 286 -2.64 16.27 3.66
CA PRO A 286 -3.44 15.18 3.15
C PRO A 286 -4.38 15.63 2.02
N ARG A 287 -4.30 14.95 0.88
CA ARG A 287 -5.15 15.17 -0.30
C ARG A 287 -5.42 13.86 -1.02
N ALA A 288 -6.61 13.69 -1.53
CA ALA A 288 -6.90 12.58 -2.42
C ALA A 288 -6.26 12.81 -3.81
N GLN A 289 -5.95 11.73 -4.51
CA GLN A 289 -5.57 11.81 -5.92
C GLN A 289 -6.85 11.92 -6.76
N ASP A 290 -7.03 13.07 -7.39
CA ASP A 290 -8.22 13.36 -8.21
C ASP A 290 -8.45 12.31 -9.31
N LYS A 291 -9.72 11.97 -9.52
CA LYS A 291 -10.18 10.99 -10.53
C LYS A 291 -9.61 9.57 -10.40
N GLN A 292 -8.98 9.25 -9.27
CA GLN A 292 -8.46 7.90 -9.00
C GLN A 292 -9.56 7.06 -8.34
N PHE A 293 -10.47 6.49 -9.13
CA PHE A 293 -11.54 5.62 -8.66
C PHE A 293 -11.21 4.15 -8.94
N LEU A 294 -11.05 3.35 -7.89
CA LEU A 294 -10.89 1.90 -7.97
C LEU A 294 -12.14 1.21 -7.43
N TYR A 295 -12.72 0.35 -8.25
CA TYR A 295 -14.02 -0.28 -7.98
C TYR A 295 -14.00 -1.10 -6.68
N GLU A 296 -13.12 -2.09 -6.61
CA GLU A 296 -13.01 -2.99 -5.45
C GLU A 296 -12.54 -2.25 -4.21
N TYR A 297 -11.65 -1.26 -4.34
CA TYR A 297 -11.14 -0.48 -3.22
C TYR A 297 -12.26 0.28 -2.51
N ALA A 298 -13.12 0.96 -3.26
CA ALA A 298 -14.26 1.67 -2.67
C ALA A 298 -15.18 0.73 -1.88
N LEU A 299 -15.33 -0.51 -2.32
CA LEU A 299 -16.15 -1.53 -1.64
C LEU A 299 -15.42 -2.13 -0.43
N LEU A 300 -14.09 -2.32 -0.50
CA LEU A 300 -13.29 -2.83 0.61
C LEU A 300 -13.24 -1.87 1.80
N TYR A 301 -13.47 -0.57 1.60
CA TYR A 301 -13.67 0.38 2.69
C TYR A 301 -14.78 -0.09 3.65
N ASN A 302 -15.91 -0.59 3.13
CA ASN A 302 -17.02 -1.07 3.94
C ASN A 302 -16.62 -2.29 4.77
N VAL A 303 -15.81 -3.17 4.19
CA VAL A 303 -15.29 -4.36 4.86
C VAL A 303 -14.35 -3.94 5.99
N THR A 304 -13.41 -3.02 5.70
CA THR A 304 -12.50 -2.47 6.70
C THR A 304 -13.24 -1.80 7.86
N LEU A 305 -14.30 -1.04 7.56
CA LEU A 305 -15.13 -0.38 8.57
C LEU A 305 -15.85 -1.40 9.47
N LYS A 306 -16.34 -2.51 8.89
CA LYS A 306 -16.93 -3.60 9.66
C LYS A 306 -15.89 -4.31 10.55
N ASP A 307 -14.74 -4.64 9.98
CA ASP A 307 -13.66 -5.32 10.72
C ASP A 307 -13.12 -4.43 11.85
N TYR A 308 -13.05 -3.11 11.63
CA TYR A 308 -12.72 -2.14 12.67
C TYR A 308 -13.75 -2.17 13.82
N LEU A 309 -15.05 -2.19 13.49
CA LEU A 309 -16.10 -2.31 14.51
C LEU A 309 -15.97 -3.59 15.33
N GLU A 310 -15.78 -4.73 14.66
CA GLU A 310 -15.65 -6.03 15.31
C GLU A 310 -14.40 -6.09 16.23
N ALA A 311 -13.31 -5.45 15.82
CA ALA A 311 -12.07 -5.42 16.60
C ALA A 311 -12.12 -4.45 17.80
N THR A 312 -12.88 -3.37 17.72
CA THR A 312 -12.81 -2.25 18.69
C THR A 312 -14.10 -2.05 19.50
N GLY A 313 -15.25 -2.40 18.95
CA GLY A 313 -16.56 -2.02 19.47
C GLY A 313 -16.90 -0.53 19.31
N ASP A 314 -16.14 0.26 18.55
CA ASP A 314 -16.32 1.70 18.39
C ASP A 314 -17.54 2.05 17.51
N MET A 315 -18.71 1.93 18.11
CA MET A 315 -20.01 2.20 17.49
C MET A 315 -20.17 3.66 17.07
N GLU A 316 -19.54 4.59 17.75
CA GLU A 316 -19.62 6.04 17.46
C GLU A 316 -19.00 6.33 16.10
N THR A 317 -17.74 5.93 15.92
CA THR A 317 -17.00 6.11 14.66
C THR A 317 -17.73 5.45 13.50
N VAL A 318 -18.20 4.23 13.68
CA VAL A 318 -18.81 3.46 12.59
C VAL A 318 -20.19 4.01 12.22
N LYS A 319 -20.98 4.50 13.17
CA LYS A 319 -22.23 5.23 12.90
C LYS A 319 -22.00 6.54 12.16
N ASP A 320 -20.93 7.27 12.50
CA ASP A 320 -20.55 8.52 11.83
C ASP A 320 -20.12 8.28 10.38
N LEU A 321 -19.41 7.19 10.10
CA LEU A 321 -18.94 6.82 8.76
C LEU A 321 -19.92 5.95 7.95
N TRP A 322 -21.01 5.49 8.55
CA TRP A 322 -22.05 4.71 7.86
C TRP A 322 -22.59 5.36 6.57
N PRO A 323 -22.85 6.68 6.51
CA PRO A 323 -23.29 7.33 5.28
C PRO A 323 -22.30 7.13 4.11
N VAL A 324 -21.00 7.09 4.41
CA VAL A 324 -19.96 6.85 3.41
C VAL A 324 -20.03 5.41 2.91
N ALA A 325 -20.05 4.44 3.82
CA ALA A 325 -20.17 3.03 3.47
C ALA A 325 -21.45 2.73 2.65
N LYS A 326 -22.58 3.31 3.08
CA LYS A 326 -23.86 3.15 2.37
C LYS A 326 -23.79 3.70 0.95
N LYS A 327 -23.13 4.83 0.74
CA LYS A 327 -22.97 5.45 -0.59
C LYS A 327 -22.19 4.57 -1.56
N GLN A 328 -21.15 3.87 -1.10
CA GLN A 328 -20.37 2.98 -1.97
C GLN A 328 -21.19 1.81 -2.54
N LEU A 329 -22.29 1.42 -1.89
CA LEU A 329 -23.18 0.36 -2.39
C LEU A 329 -23.87 0.71 -3.71
N ASP A 330 -24.02 2.00 -4.01
CA ASP A 330 -24.58 2.47 -5.28
C ASP A 330 -23.72 2.03 -6.47
N ILE A 331 -22.42 1.83 -6.26
CA ILE A 331 -21.48 1.35 -7.29
C ILE A 331 -21.94 -0.02 -7.82
N VAL A 332 -22.35 -0.93 -6.92
CA VAL A 332 -22.85 -2.24 -7.32
C VAL A 332 -24.25 -2.13 -7.91
N ARG A 333 -25.15 -1.39 -7.23
CA ARG A 333 -26.56 -1.24 -7.65
C ARG A 333 -26.70 -0.71 -9.07
N THR A 334 -25.86 0.26 -9.45
CA THR A 334 -25.91 0.92 -10.76
C THR A 334 -25.25 0.10 -11.87
N ASN A 335 -24.39 -0.86 -11.52
CA ASN A 335 -23.60 -1.61 -12.48
C ASN A 335 -23.94 -3.12 -12.57
N VAL A 336 -24.94 -3.58 -11.83
CA VAL A 336 -25.44 -4.95 -11.98
C VAL A 336 -26.49 -5.00 -13.10
N LYS A 337 -26.38 -5.99 -14.00
CA LYS A 337 -27.33 -6.24 -15.09
C LYS A 337 -28.62 -6.88 -14.58
N ALA A 338 -29.62 -6.87 -15.45
CA ALA A 338 -30.93 -7.49 -15.15
C ALA A 338 -30.84 -8.99 -14.86
N ASP A 339 -29.85 -9.70 -15.38
CA ASP A 339 -29.60 -11.11 -15.11
C ASP A 339 -28.84 -11.40 -13.80
N GLY A 340 -28.31 -10.36 -13.14
CA GLY A 340 -27.56 -10.43 -11.88
C GLY A 340 -26.04 -10.54 -12.04
N LEU A 341 -25.50 -10.49 -13.24
CA LEU A 341 -24.08 -10.34 -13.48
C LEU A 341 -23.68 -8.85 -13.43
N MET A 342 -22.44 -8.59 -13.00
CA MET A 342 -21.86 -7.27 -13.13
C MET A 342 -21.63 -6.92 -14.61
N ASP A 343 -21.89 -5.67 -14.97
CA ASP A 343 -21.61 -5.13 -16.29
C ASP A 343 -20.17 -4.59 -16.33
N PHE A 344 -19.22 -5.48 -16.61
CA PHE A 344 -17.79 -5.12 -16.64
C PHE A 344 -17.50 -4.00 -17.65
N GLU A 345 -18.12 -4.04 -18.82
CA GLU A 345 -17.94 -3.02 -19.86
C GLU A 345 -18.44 -1.64 -19.45
N LYS A 346 -19.49 -1.59 -18.61
CA LYS A 346 -19.98 -0.36 -18.01
C LYS A 346 -19.08 0.11 -16.88
N VAL A 347 -18.70 -0.81 -15.96
CA VAL A 347 -17.83 -0.48 -14.82
C VAL A 347 -16.53 0.15 -15.27
N LYS A 348 -15.81 -0.43 -16.23
CA LYS A 348 -14.50 0.04 -16.66
C LYS A 348 -14.49 1.43 -17.32
N LYS A 349 -15.65 2.01 -17.63
CA LYS A 349 -15.73 3.38 -18.17
C LYS A 349 -15.49 4.43 -17.08
N ASP A 350 -16.00 4.16 -15.88
CA ASP A 350 -15.99 5.12 -14.77
C ASP A 350 -15.03 4.72 -13.64
N TRP A 351 -14.65 3.43 -13.59
CA TRP A 351 -13.86 2.83 -12.53
C TRP A 351 -12.70 2.03 -13.07
N TRP A 352 -11.53 2.21 -12.47
CA TRP A 352 -10.44 1.26 -12.68
C TRP A 352 -10.72 0.00 -11.87
N VAL A 353 -10.76 -1.16 -12.55
CA VAL A 353 -10.87 -2.48 -11.92
C VAL A 353 -9.47 -3.07 -11.87
N PHE A 354 -8.89 -3.13 -10.69
CA PHE A 354 -7.48 -3.48 -10.54
C PHE A 354 -7.27 -4.98 -10.33
N PHE A 355 -7.62 -5.52 -9.19
CA PHE A 355 -7.34 -6.87 -8.67
C PHE A 355 -5.86 -7.26 -8.67
N ASP A 356 -5.15 -7.12 -9.77
CA ASP A 356 -3.77 -7.55 -9.96
C ASP A 356 -3.10 -6.79 -11.12
N TRP A 357 -1.78 -6.69 -11.10
CA TRP A 357 -0.95 -6.13 -12.18
C TRP A 357 -0.82 -7.06 -13.39
N LYS A 358 -1.37 -8.26 -13.35
CA LYS A 358 -1.37 -9.20 -14.47
C LYS A 358 -2.20 -8.66 -15.64
N GLU A 359 -1.55 -8.31 -16.75
CA GLU A 359 -2.18 -7.61 -17.87
C GLU A 359 -3.26 -8.43 -18.58
N ASP A 360 -3.04 -9.76 -18.69
CA ASP A 360 -3.94 -10.70 -19.35
C ASP A 360 -5.02 -11.29 -18.43
N LEU A 361 -5.20 -10.73 -17.22
CA LEU A 361 -6.23 -11.16 -16.28
C LEU A 361 -7.62 -10.71 -16.72
N TYR A 362 -8.53 -11.67 -16.93
CA TYR A 362 -9.96 -11.40 -17.13
C TYR A 362 -10.64 -11.15 -15.78
N LYS A 363 -11.27 -9.99 -15.66
CA LYS A 363 -11.69 -9.43 -14.37
C LYS A 363 -13.19 -9.58 -14.07
N GLU A 364 -14.00 -10.17 -14.96
CA GLU A 364 -15.44 -10.31 -14.78
C GLU A 364 -15.81 -11.19 -13.58
N ALA A 365 -15.16 -12.36 -13.46
CA ALA A 365 -15.43 -13.26 -12.35
C ALA A 365 -14.95 -12.69 -11.00
N PRO A 366 -13.70 -12.15 -10.86
CA PRO A 366 -13.29 -11.44 -9.65
C PRO A 366 -14.22 -10.26 -9.30
N LEU A 367 -14.63 -9.45 -10.30
CA LEU A 367 -15.55 -8.33 -10.11
C LEU A 367 -16.88 -8.77 -9.52
N GLN A 368 -17.46 -9.86 -10.06
CA GLN A 368 -18.67 -10.47 -9.52
C GLN A 368 -18.47 -10.93 -8.08
N GLY A 369 -17.36 -11.60 -7.81
CA GLY A 369 -17.02 -12.14 -6.49
C GLY A 369 -16.85 -11.05 -5.43
N VAL A 370 -16.02 -10.03 -5.69
CA VAL A 370 -15.78 -8.94 -4.74
C VAL A 370 -17.05 -8.15 -4.47
N SER A 371 -17.89 -7.94 -5.50
CA SER A 371 -19.17 -7.26 -5.33
C SER A 371 -20.09 -8.03 -4.36
N ILE A 372 -20.22 -9.34 -4.54
CA ILE A 372 -21.03 -10.18 -3.65
C ILE A 372 -20.45 -10.18 -2.23
N PHE A 373 -19.12 -10.29 -2.10
CA PHE A 373 -18.44 -10.24 -0.81
C PHE A 373 -18.74 -8.93 -0.07
N ALA A 374 -18.52 -7.81 -0.74
CA ALA A 374 -18.72 -6.48 -0.15
C ALA A 374 -20.19 -6.22 0.24
N LEU A 375 -21.16 -6.65 -0.59
CA LEU A 375 -22.60 -6.55 -0.25
C LEU A 375 -22.94 -7.34 1.00
N LYS A 376 -22.40 -8.56 1.15
CA LYS A 376 -22.62 -9.41 2.35
C LYS A 376 -22.04 -8.78 3.59
N GLU A 377 -20.78 -8.33 3.52
CA GLU A 377 -20.10 -7.70 4.65
C GLU A 377 -20.75 -6.35 5.03
N SER A 378 -21.19 -5.56 4.02
CA SER A 378 -21.93 -4.31 4.28
C SER A 378 -23.31 -4.56 4.90
N TYR A 379 -23.99 -5.65 4.55
CA TYR A 379 -25.25 -6.02 5.19
C TYR A 379 -25.03 -6.44 6.65
N LYS A 380 -23.98 -7.21 6.94
CA LYS A 380 -23.58 -7.52 8.32
C LYS A 380 -23.29 -6.26 9.13
N LEU A 381 -22.54 -5.31 8.52
CA LEU A 381 -22.28 -4.01 9.15
C LEU A 381 -23.59 -3.28 9.46
N ALA A 382 -24.55 -3.25 8.52
CA ALA A 382 -25.85 -2.66 8.74
C ALA A 382 -26.59 -3.32 9.91
N GLN A 383 -26.56 -4.66 10.01
CA GLN A 383 -27.15 -5.40 11.14
C GLN A 383 -26.50 -5.04 12.48
N LEU A 384 -25.16 -4.98 12.54
CA LEU A 384 -24.45 -4.56 13.75
C LEU A 384 -24.82 -3.14 14.20
N LEU A 385 -25.18 -2.27 13.25
CA LEU A 385 -25.61 -0.89 13.49
C LEU A 385 -27.13 -0.74 13.76
N GLY A 386 -27.94 -1.78 13.54
CA GLY A 386 -29.41 -1.70 13.55
C GLY A 386 -29.98 -0.88 12.38
N LYS A 387 -29.28 -0.87 11.23
CA LYS A 387 -29.57 -0.07 10.02
C LYS A 387 -29.92 -0.91 8.80
N GLU A 388 -30.24 -2.18 8.97
CA GLU A 388 -30.57 -3.10 7.88
C GLU A 388 -31.74 -2.63 7.02
N LYS A 389 -32.67 -1.86 7.58
CA LYS A 389 -33.79 -1.26 6.83
C LYS A 389 -33.31 -0.25 5.79
N GLU A 390 -32.19 0.43 6.02
CA GLU A 390 -31.63 1.41 5.06
C GLU A 390 -31.05 0.73 3.81
N VAL A 391 -30.80 -0.58 3.87
CA VAL A 391 -30.20 -1.40 2.82
C VAL A 391 -30.95 -2.74 2.65
N ALA A 392 -32.27 -2.70 2.79
CA ALA A 392 -33.14 -3.88 2.77
C ALA A 392 -33.12 -4.65 1.44
N ASP A 393 -32.66 -4.02 0.37
CA ASP A 393 -32.50 -4.60 -0.96
C ASP A 393 -31.30 -5.56 -1.06
N LEU A 394 -30.27 -5.40 -0.21
CA LEU A 394 -29.01 -6.13 -0.32
C LEU A 394 -29.15 -7.66 -0.27
N PRO A 395 -29.94 -8.27 0.61
CA PRO A 395 -30.11 -9.73 0.62
C PRO A 395 -30.65 -10.28 -0.69
N ALA A 396 -31.67 -9.62 -1.26
CA ALA A 396 -32.27 -10.04 -2.53
C ALA A 396 -31.31 -9.86 -3.70
N LEU A 397 -30.61 -8.71 -3.76
CA LEU A 397 -29.58 -8.42 -4.77
C LEU A 397 -28.44 -9.42 -4.69
N THR A 398 -27.88 -9.66 -3.51
CA THR A 398 -26.81 -10.63 -3.27
C THR A 398 -27.19 -12.02 -3.73
N ASN A 399 -28.37 -12.51 -3.36
CA ASN A 399 -28.86 -13.82 -3.77
C ASN A 399 -29.03 -13.92 -5.28
N LYS A 400 -29.51 -12.87 -5.95
CA LYS A 400 -29.61 -12.80 -7.40
C LYS A 400 -28.24 -12.91 -8.05
N MET A 401 -27.25 -12.16 -7.54
CA MET A 401 -25.88 -12.15 -8.04
C MET A 401 -25.17 -13.52 -7.83
N ILE A 402 -25.39 -14.19 -6.69
CA ILE A 402 -24.89 -15.54 -6.42
C ILE A 402 -25.45 -16.54 -7.44
N LYS A 403 -26.77 -16.51 -7.67
CA LYS A 403 -27.41 -17.39 -8.68
C LYS A 403 -26.84 -17.16 -10.08
N ALA A 404 -26.64 -15.90 -10.46
CA ALA A 404 -26.05 -15.50 -11.74
C ALA A 404 -24.61 -16.01 -11.89
N ALA A 405 -23.79 -15.83 -10.86
CA ALA A 405 -22.41 -16.32 -10.83
C ALA A 405 -22.35 -17.86 -11.00
N ARG A 406 -23.15 -18.60 -10.22
CA ARG A 406 -23.19 -20.05 -10.32
C ARG A 406 -23.70 -20.54 -11.68
N LYS A 407 -24.65 -19.86 -12.28
CA LYS A 407 -25.21 -20.21 -13.60
C LYS A 407 -24.20 -19.97 -14.74
N ASN A 408 -23.52 -18.84 -14.73
CA ASN A 408 -22.76 -18.33 -15.88
C ASN A 408 -21.24 -18.49 -15.75
N LEU A 409 -20.70 -18.50 -14.51
CA LEU A 409 -19.25 -18.48 -14.26
C LEU A 409 -18.74 -19.80 -13.66
N TYR A 410 -19.59 -20.71 -13.21
CA TYR A 410 -19.18 -22.00 -12.64
C TYR A 410 -19.19 -23.10 -13.68
N ASN A 411 -18.02 -23.66 -13.97
CA ASN A 411 -17.88 -24.81 -14.85
C ASN A 411 -18.07 -26.11 -14.04
N ARG A 412 -19.21 -26.77 -14.21
CA ARG A 412 -19.56 -28.01 -13.47
C ARG A 412 -18.64 -29.19 -13.76
N LYS A 413 -17.99 -29.23 -14.94
CA LYS A 413 -17.09 -30.33 -15.33
C LYS A 413 -15.77 -30.25 -14.58
N THR A 414 -15.18 -29.06 -14.50
CA THR A 414 -13.90 -28.82 -13.82
C THR A 414 -14.07 -28.48 -12.33
N GLY A 415 -15.23 -27.93 -11.94
CA GLY A 415 -15.47 -27.44 -10.58
C GLY A 415 -14.82 -26.07 -10.32
N LEU A 416 -14.43 -25.33 -11.38
CA LEU A 416 -13.73 -24.07 -11.31
C LEU A 416 -14.62 -22.92 -11.84
N PHE A 417 -14.36 -21.69 -11.34
CA PHE A 417 -14.98 -20.49 -11.87
C PHE A 417 -14.14 -19.93 -13.03
N VAL A 418 -14.83 -19.44 -14.04
CA VAL A 418 -14.25 -18.97 -15.30
C VAL A 418 -14.83 -17.62 -15.71
N GLY A 419 -14.11 -16.86 -16.52
CA GLY A 419 -14.63 -15.65 -17.18
C GLY A 419 -15.78 -15.96 -18.15
N THR A 420 -16.54 -14.93 -18.54
CA THR A 420 -17.69 -15.09 -19.45
C THR A 420 -17.28 -15.25 -20.91
N GLY A 421 -16.16 -14.63 -21.32
CA GLY A 421 -15.68 -14.59 -22.71
C GLY A 421 -14.91 -15.86 -23.10
N ASP A 422 -13.64 -15.87 -22.87
CA ASP A 422 -12.71 -16.95 -23.24
C ASP A 422 -12.62 -18.08 -22.22
N LYS A 423 -13.39 -18.01 -21.14
CA LYS A 423 -13.41 -19.01 -20.06
C LYS A 423 -12.07 -19.15 -19.32
N GLN A 424 -11.30 -18.06 -19.22
CA GLN A 424 -10.06 -18.06 -18.48
C GLN A 424 -10.27 -18.57 -17.05
N ILE A 425 -9.38 -19.42 -16.60
CA ILE A 425 -9.23 -19.85 -15.21
C ILE A 425 -8.14 -19.01 -14.58
N SER A 426 -8.43 -18.34 -13.46
CA SER A 426 -7.44 -17.52 -12.73
C SER A 426 -7.53 -17.77 -11.24
N TYR A 427 -6.43 -17.51 -10.52
CA TYR A 427 -6.44 -17.48 -9.06
C TYR A 427 -7.44 -16.46 -8.55
N ALA A 428 -7.45 -15.25 -9.10
CA ALA A 428 -8.39 -14.19 -8.72
C ALA A 428 -9.86 -14.63 -8.80
N SER A 429 -10.24 -15.34 -9.88
CA SER A 429 -11.60 -15.87 -10.03
C SER A 429 -11.96 -16.83 -8.91
N GLN A 430 -11.08 -17.76 -8.56
CA GLN A 430 -11.35 -18.74 -7.51
C GLN A 430 -11.40 -18.08 -6.14
N ILE A 431 -10.41 -17.26 -5.81
CA ILE A 431 -10.29 -16.59 -4.51
C ILE A 431 -11.53 -15.74 -4.20
N TRP A 432 -11.94 -14.86 -5.11
CA TRP A 432 -13.09 -13.99 -4.86
C TRP A 432 -14.41 -14.74 -4.83
N MET A 433 -14.57 -15.83 -5.60
CA MET A 433 -15.75 -16.70 -5.50
C MET A 433 -15.79 -17.52 -4.21
N ILE A 434 -14.64 -17.85 -3.62
CA ILE A 434 -14.55 -18.51 -2.32
C ILE A 434 -14.87 -17.50 -1.20
N LEU A 435 -14.20 -16.34 -1.18
CA LEU A 435 -14.40 -15.30 -0.17
C LEU A 435 -15.84 -14.80 -0.12
N SER A 436 -16.47 -14.63 -1.29
CA SER A 436 -17.88 -14.23 -1.38
C SER A 436 -18.87 -15.32 -0.93
N GLY A 437 -18.41 -16.57 -0.78
CA GLY A 437 -19.27 -17.72 -0.47
C GLY A 437 -20.18 -18.12 -1.63
N VAL A 438 -19.84 -17.75 -2.87
CA VAL A 438 -20.45 -18.33 -4.08
C VAL A 438 -20.04 -19.79 -4.22
N ALA A 439 -18.77 -20.10 -3.98
CA ALA A 439 -18.29 -21.46 -3.77
C ALA A 439 -18.59 -21.92 -2.34
N SER A 440 -19.12 -23.12 -2.18
CA SER A 440 -19.16 -23.77 -0.87
C SER A 440 -17.75 -24.08 -0.37
N LYS A 441 -17.58 -24.33 0.93
CA LYS A 441 -16.29 -24.68 1.53
C LYS A 441 -15.64 -25.90 0.83
N ALA A 442 -16.42 -26.91 0.46
CA ALA A 442 -15.94 -28.09 -0.24
C ALA A 442 -15.51 -27.79 -1.68
N GLU A 443 -16.31 -26.99 -2.40
CA GLU A 443 -15.95 -26.52 -3.75
C GLU A 443 -14.70 -25.66 -3.72
N GLY A 444 -14.57 -24.73 -2.75
CA GLY A 444 -13.38 -23.89 -2.59
C GLY A 444 -12.11 -24.70 -2.35
N LYS A 445 -12.15 -25.68 -1.43
CA LYS A 445 -11.01 -26.57 -1.19
C LYS A 445 -10.63 -27.34 -2.45
N LYS A 446 -11.62 -27.88 -3.19
CA LYS A 446 -11.38 -28.57 -4.46
C LYS A 446 -10.78 -27.63 -5.51
N ALA A 447 -11.31 -26.42 -5.64
CA ALA A 447 -10.82 -25.43 -6.60
C ALA A 447 -9.34 -25.07 -6.34
N LEU A 448 -8.97 -24.76 -5.10
CA LEU A 448 -7.58 -24.44 -4.74
C LEU A 448 -6.63 -25.60 -5.02
N SER A 449 -7.02 -26.85 -4.66
CA SER A 449 -6.20 -28.04 -4.96
C SER A 449 -6.09 -28.33 -6.46
N ALA A 450 -7.07 -27.93 -7.27
CA ALA A 450 -7.05 -28.18 -8.72
C ALA A 450 -6.22 -27.15 -9.49
N LEU A 451 -6.00 -25.94 -8.94
CA LEU A 451 -5.25 -24.89 -9.63
C LEU A 451 -3.83 -25.31 -9.98
N ASP A 452 -3.14 -26.00 -9.07
CA ASP A 452 -1.74 -26.46 -9.27
C ASP A 452 -1.57 -27.49 -10.39
N THR A 453 -2.64 -28.19 -10.75
CA THR A 453 -2.65 -29.25 -11.77
C THR A 453 -3.40 -28.85 -13.05
N THR A 454 -4.07 -27.71 -13.05
CA THR A 454 -4.86 -27.24 -14.21
C THR A 454 -3.95 -26.53 -15.21
N GLN A 455 -4.06 -26.89 -16.49
CA GLN A 455 -3.35 -26.21 -17.56
C GLN A 455 -3.95 -24.83 -17.86
N ASN A 456 -3.12 -23.91 -18.34
CA ASN A 456 -3.50 -22.56 -18.77
C ASN A 456 -4.20 -21.72 -17.66
N VAL A 457 -3.76 -21.87 -16.41
CA VAL A 457 -4.20 -21.01 -15.30
C VAL A 457 -3.50 -19.67 -15.37
N CYS A 458 -4.27 -18.59 -15.29
CA CYS A 458 -3.71 -17.25 -15.10
C CYS A 458 -3.29 -17.09 -13.63
N TYR A 459 -1.98 -17.10 -13.41
CA TYR A 459 -1.36 -16.90 -12.10
C TYR A 459 -1.37 -15.42 -11.71
N PRO A 460 -1.34 -15.11 -10.41
CA PRO A 460 -1.24 -13.72 -9.96
C PRO A 460 0.09 -13.11 -10.37
N GLY A 461 0.07 -11.82 -10.72
CA GLY A 461 1.23 -10.98 -10.91
C GLY A 461 1.71 -10.36 -9.60
N THR A 462 0.85 -10.35 -8.57
CA THR A 462 1.15 -9.83 -7.23
C THR A 462 1.04 -10.93 -6.17
N PRO A 463 1.94 -10.93 -5.16
CA PRO A 463 2.00 -12.00 -4.15
C PRO A 463 0.80 -12.10 -3.22
N TYR A 464 -0.01 -11.05 -3.07
CA TYR A 464 -1.11 -11.04 -2.10
C TYR A 464 -2.37 -11.81 -2.55
N MET A 465 -2.45 -12.22 -3.79
CA MET A 465 -3.47 -13.14 -4.25
C MET A 465 -3.13 -14.59 -3.97
#